data_f45c03177e499d34f5897fda52cace63
#
_entry.id   f45c03177e499d34f5897fda52cace63
#
_cell.length_a   1.000
_cell.length_b   1.000
_cell.length_c   1.000
_cell.angle_alpha   90.00
_cell.angle_beta   90.00
_cell.angle_gamma   90.00
#
_symmetry.space_group_name_H-M   'P 1'
#
loop_
_entity.id
_entity.type
_entity.pdbx_description
1 polymer ?
#
loop_
_entity_poly.entity_id
_entity_poly.type
_entity_poly.pdbx_seq_one_letter_code
_entity_poly.pdbx_strand_id
1 'polypeptide(L)'
;MRKCFIIILAILLLLGCQTNRDKECTGCAHDLFLWKTAVDTIALANFPEEEFVAIVHYANFSNAWVTTGNEVNITNNFLHELTKEQRFAVAAHEIAHLKSGHYYTKLGASILTSIGFSVLNMFVPGAGYSEYVLKPALMGGFSRPQELEADKLGVRYLEKAGFPKEIYLQMLNMLQKRSGINSEENNYFSTHPTNGERIRQIQEYQLPVN
;
A
#
# COMPACT_ATOMS: atom_id res chain seq x y z
N MET A 1 5.69 -39.74 -32.63
CA MET A 1 4.67 -39.87 -31.57
C MET A 1 5.03 -39.16 -30.26
N ARG A 2 6.31 -38.98 -29.87
CA ARG A 2 6.70 -38.30 -28.62
C ARG A 2 6.47 -36.77 -28.57
N LYS A 3 6.47 -36.09 -29.72
CA LYS A 3 6.32 -34.61 -29.77
C LYS A 3 4.86 -34.14 -29.59
N CYS A 4 3.85 -34.95 -29.94
CA CYS A 4 2.45 -34.59 -29.71
C CYS A 4 2.01 -34.67 -28.24
N PHE A 5 2.66 -35.55 -27.44
CA PHE A 5 2.31 -35.71 -26.02
C PHE A 5 2.74 -34.51 -25.15
N ILE A 6 3.86 -33.84 -25.51
CA ILE A 6 4.37 -32.68 -24.76
C ILE A 6 3.49 -31.46 -25.01
N ILE A 7 2.98 -31.27 -26.21
CA ILE A 7 2.10 -30.14 -26.56
C ILE A 7 0.74 -30.26 -25.87
N ILE A 8 0.19 -31.47 -25.77
CA ILE A 8 -1.09 -31.72 -25.09
C ILE A 8 -0.97 -31.48 -23.58
N LEU A 9 0.17 -31.85 -22.96
CA LEU A 9 0.40 -31.62 -21.54
C LEU A 9 0.58 -30.13 -21.23
N ALA A 10 1.22 -29.36 -22.13
CA ALA A 10 1.36 -27.89 -21.96
C ALA A 10 0.02 -27.15 -22.09
N ILE A 11 -0.87 -27.62 -22.99
CA ILE A 11 -2.21 -27.04 -23.15
C ILE A 11 -3.10 -27.37 -21.95
N LEU A 12 -2.99 -28.56 -21.37
CA LEU A 12 -3.72 -28.91 -20.13
C LEU A 12 -3.27 -28.12 -18.91
N LEU A 13 -1.99 -27.74 -18.82
CA LEU A 13 -1.48 -26.87 -17.74
C LEU A 13 -1.95 -25.42 -17.88
N LEU A 14 -2.19 -24.95 -19.11
CA LEU A 14 -2.73 -23.61 -19.35
C LEU A 14 -4.24 -23.51 -19.10
N LEU A 15 -4.97 -24.61 -19.24
CA LEU A 15 -6.41 -24.65 -18.94
C LEU A 15 -6.72 -24.82 -17.44
N GLY A 16 -5.74 -25.26 -16.64
CA GLY A 16 -5.89 -25.42 -15.17
C GLY A 16 -5.81 -24.12 -14.35
N CYS A 17 -5.39 -23.01 -14.94
CA CYS A 17 -5.21 -21.73 -14.23
C CYS A 17 -6.41 -20.77 -14.35
N GLN A 18 -7.51 -21.13 -14.99
CA GLN A 18 -8.64 -20.22 -15.25
C GLN A 18 -9.89 -20.44 -14.41
N THR A 19 -9.91 -21.35 -13.44
CA THR A 19 -11.19 -21.77 -12.80
C THR A 19 -11.46 -21.17 -11.40
N ASN A 20 -10.86 -20.06 -10.99
CA ASN A 20 -11.19 -19.45 -9.70
C ASN A 20 -11.43 -17.92 -9.72
N ARG A 21 -11.68 -17.32 -10.91
CA ARG A 21 -11.87 -15.86 -11.01
C ARG A 21 -13.31 -15.38 -11.07
N ASP A 22 -14.29 -16.25 -11.23
CA ASP A 22 -15.67 -15.86 -11.49
C ASP A 22 -16.63 -16.33 -10.39
N LYS A 23 -16.29 -16.13 -9.11
CA LYS A 23 -17.35 -15.83 -8.15
C LYS A 23 -17.66 -14.35 -8.34
N GLU A 24 -18.76 -14.06 -9.02
CA GLU A 24 -19.35 -12.73 -9.11
C GLU A 24 -19.46 -12.15 -7.69
N CYS A 25 -18.51 -11.31 -7.33
CA CYS A 25 -18.48 -10.67 -6.02
C CYS A 25 -19.53 -9.55 -6.04
N THR A 26 -20.65 -9.80 -5.42
CA THR A 26 -21.70 -8.79 -5.20
C THR A 26 -21.09 -7.65 -4.39
N GLY A 27 -20.89 -6.48 -5.00
CA GLY A 27 -20.25 -5.32 -4.36
C GLY A 27 -18.84 -5.02 -4.84
N CYS A 28 -18.10 -5.96 -5.46
CA CYS A 28 -16.73 -5.72 -5.95
C CYS A 28 -16.63 -4.55 -6.92
N ALA A 29 -17.59 -4.41 -7.85
CA ALA A 29 -17.62 -3.30 -8.79
C ALA A 29 -17.84 -1.96 -8.07
N HIS A 30 -18.66 -1.94 -7.01
CA HIS A 30 -18.90 -0.75 -6.20
C HIS A 30 -17.66 -0.36 -5.40
N ASP A 31 -17.00 -1.31 -4.74
CA ASP A 31 -15.78 -1.07 -3.97
C ASP A 31 -14.65 -0.54 -4.86
N LEU A 32 -14.48 -1.16 -6.03
CA LEU A 32 -13.52 -0.68 -7.02
C LEU A 32 -13.85 0.74 -7.50
N PHE A 33 -15.13 1.04 -7.75
CA PHE A 33 -15.56 2.39 -8.12
C PHE A 33 -15.22 3.42 -7.03
N LEU A 34 -15.49 3.09 -5.76
CA LEU A 34 -15.19 3.98 -4.64
C LEU A 34 -13.68 4.27 -4.52
N TRP A 35 -12.85 3.22 -4.60
CA TRP A 35 -11.41 3.37 -4.49
C TRP A 35 -10.80 4.03 -5.72
N LYS A 36 -11.20 3.62 -6.91
CA LYS A 36 -10.75 4.22 -8.16
C LYS A 36 -11.09 5.71 -8.21
N THR A 37 -12.27 6.11 -7.76
CA THR A 37 -12.65 7.53 -7.67
C THR A 37 -11.67 8.31 -6.80
N ALA A 38 -11.26 7.76 -5.64
CA ALA A 38 -10.31 8.44 -4.76
C ALA A 38 -8.92 8.54 -5.41
N VAL A 39 -8.40 7.44 -5.96
CA VAL A 39 -7.09 7.38 -6.61
C VAL A 39 -7.04 8.31 -7.81
N ASP A 40 -8.00 8.21 -8.73
CA ASP A 40 -8.03 9.02 -9.96
C ASP A 40 -8.12 10.53 -9.64
N THR A 41 -8.95 10.91 -8.66
CA THR A 41 -9.10 12.32 -8.26
C THR A 41 -7.78 12.91 -7.80
N ILE A 42 -7.04 12.21 -6.95
CA ILE A 42 -5.73 12.65 -6.47
C ILE A 42 -4.69 12.60 -7.59
N ALA A 43 -4.67 11.52 -8.36
CA ALA A 43 -3.72 11.33 -9.45
C ALA A 43 -3.86 12.38 -10.55
N LEU A 44 -5.07 12.58 -11.06
CA LEU A 44 -5.33 13.56 -12.14
C LEU A 44 -5.01 14.99 -11.72
N ALA A 45 -5.30 15.37 -10.47
CA ALA A 45 -4.98 16.69 -9.97
C ALA A 45 -3.46 16.93 -9.86
N ASN A 46 -2.67 15.91 -9.60
CA ASN A 46 -1.25 16.04 -9.29
C ASN A 46 -0.31 15.56 -10.39
N PHE A 47 -0.69 14.53 -11.12
CA PHE A 47 0.12 13.81 -12.11
C PHE A 47 -0.71 13.48 -13.36
N PRO A 48 -1.22 14.49 -14.10
CA PRO A 48 -2.17 14.27 -15.20
C PRO A 48 -1.60 13.45 -16.37
N GLU A 49 -0.27 13.36 -16.50
CA GLU A 49 0.41 12.59 -17.54
C GLU A 49 0.76 11.16 -17.10
N GLU A 50 0.39 10.76 -15.87
CA GLU A 50 0.71 9.45 -15.35
C GLU A 50 -0.56 8.63 -15.10
N GLU A 51 -0.51 7.35 -15.44
CA GLU A 51 -1.58 6.42 -15.16
C GLU A 51 -1.36 5.73 -13.80
N PHE A 52 -2.40 5.69 -12.97
CA PHE A 52 -2.44 4.98 -11.71
C PHE A 52 -3.51 3.90 -11.74
N VAL A 53 -3.22 2.76 -11.14
CA VAL A 53 -4.12 1.60 -11.12
C VAL A 53 -4.65 1.39 -9.71
N ALA A 54 -5.96 1.58 -9.53
CA ALA A 54 -6.64 1.30 -8.27
C ALA A 54 -6.99 -0.18 -8.16
N ILE A 55 -6.61 -0.84 -7.04
CA ILE A 55 -6.88 -2.26 -6.82
C ILE A 55 -7.53 -2.45 -5.45
N VAL A 56 -8.61 -3.23 -5.38
CA VAL A 56 -9.27 -3.63 -4.14
C VAL A 56 -9.05 -5.12 -3.90
N HIS A 57 -8.52 -5.46 -2.72
CA HIS A 57 -8.29 -6.83 -2.26
C HIS A 57 -9.34 -7.23 -1.23
N TYR A 58 -9.93 -8.40 -1.41
CA TYR A 58 -10.92 -8.93 -0.46
C TYR A 58 -10.19 -9.73 0.62
N ALA A 59 -10.06 -9.12 1.79
CA ALA A 59 -9.31 -9.67 2.93
C ALA A 59 -9.99 -9.28 4.26
N ASN A 60 -9.74 -10.06 5.30
CA ASN A 60 -10.28 -9.83 6.65
C ASN A 60 -9.39 -8.94 7.54
N PHE A 61 -8.46 -8.21 6.95
CA PHE A 61 -7.63 -7.21 7.63
C PHE A 61 -7.72 -5.87 6.91
N SER A 62 -7.35 -4.78 7.58
CA SER A 62 -7.43 -3.41 7.07
C SER A 62 -6.06 -2.91 6.68
N ASN A 63 -5.81 -2.71 5.36
CA ASN A 63 -4.55 -2.17 4.85
C ASN A 63 -4.74 -1.41 3.54
N ALA A 64 -3.80 -0.49 3.26
CA ALA A 64 -3.56 0.12 1.95
C ALA A 64 -2.05 0.16 1.71
N TRP A 65 -1.63 0.09 0.45
CA TRP A 65 -0.21 0.12 0.07
C TRP A 65 -0.05 0.38 -1.42
N VAL A 66 1.16 0.79 -1.80
CA VAL A 66 1.53 0.94 -3.22
C VAL A 66 2.49 -0.17 -3.65
N THR A 67 2.43 -0.50 -4.95
CA THR A 67 3.34 -1.46 -5.58
C THR A 67 3.93 -0.88 -6.88
N THR A 68 4.78 -1.66 -7.56
CA THR A 68 5.33 -1.28 -8.87
C THR A 68 4.22 -1.03 -9.89
N GLY A 69 4.49 -0.18 -10.89
CA GLY A 69 3.51 0.11 -11.93
C GLY A 69 2.40 1.08 -11.52
N ASN A 70 2.68 1.93 -10.52
CA ASN A 70 1.74 2.91 -9.98
C ASN A 70 0.43 2.27 -9.45
N GLU A 71 0.51 1.05 -8.94
CA GLU A 71 -0.64 0.38 -8.33
C GLU A 71 -0.88 0.91 -6.93
N VAL A 72 -2.11 1.35 -6.66
CA VAL A 72 -2.58 1.84 -5.36
C VAL A 72 -3.63 0.88 -4.83
N ASN A 73 -3.25 0.11 -3.84
CA ASN A 73 -3.97 -1.03 -3.32
C ASN A 73 -4.70 -0.68 -2.02
N ILE A 74 -5.86 -1.28 -1.79
CA ILE A 74 -6.60 -1.22 -0.53
C ILE A 74 -7.32 -2.53 -0.27
N THR A 75 -7.50 -2.92 0.98
CA THR A 75 -8.42 -4.00 1.34
C THR A 75 -9.86 -3.48 1.45
N ASN A 76 -10.83 -4.31 1.09
CA ASN A 76 -12.25 -3.97 1.23
C ASN A 76 -12.60 -3.60 2.67
N ASN A 77 -12.05 -4.29 3.67
CA ASN A 77 -12.24 -3.95 5.08
C ASN A 77 -11.83 -2.51 5.37
N PHE A 78 -10.64 -2.09 4.98
CA PHE A 78 -10.18 -0.73 5.23
C PHE A 78 -11.00 0.30 4.44
N LEU A 79 -11.34 0.00 3.19
CA LEU A 79 -12.19 0.87 2.35
C LEU A 79 -13.53 1.18 3.01
N HIS A 80 -14.16 0.19 3.65
CA HIS A 80 -15.45 0.34 4.35
C HIS A 80 -15.34 1.02 5.72
N GLU A 81 -14.16 1.04 6.32
CA GLU A 81 -13.88 1.77 7.55
C GLU A 81 -13.73 3.29 7.34
N LEU A 82 -13.40 3.69 6.12
CA LEU A 82 -13.13 5.07 5.76
C LEU A 82 -14.40 5.80 5.32
N THR A 83 -14.56 7.06 5.75
CA THR A 83 -15.53 7.96 5.11
C THR A 83 -15.13 8.23 3.66
N LYS A 84 -16.06 8.79 2.89
CA LYS A 84 -15.79 9.17 1.49
C LYS A 84 -14.55 10.08 1.40
N GLU A 85 -14.46 11.07 2.26
CA GLU A 85 -13.38 12.06 2.28
C GLU A 85 -12.06 11.44 2.74
N GLN A 86 -12.09 10.55 3.73
CA GLN A 86 -10.89 9.87 4.22
C GLN A 86 -10.26 8.95 3.16
N ARG A 87 -11.02 8.42 2.21
CA ARG A 87 -10.48 7.64 1.08
C ARG A 87 -9.54 8.47 0.22
N PHE A 88 -9.87 9.74 -0.04
CA PHE A 88 -8.98 10.65 -0.76
C PHE A 88 -7.70 10.92 0.02
N ALA A 89 -7.78 11.09 1.35
CA ALA A 89 -6.60 11.30 2.19
C ALA A 89 -5.69 10.07 2.21
N VAL A 90 -6.24 8.86 2.31
CA VAL A 90 -5.45 7.62 2.22
C VAL A 90 -4.83 7.47 0.83
N ALA A 91 -5.58 7.70 -0.26
CA ALA A 91 -5.02 7.65 -1.61
C ALA A 91 -3.87 8.65 -1.79
N ALA A 92 -4.02 9.89 -1.28
CA ALA A 92 -2.97 10.90 -1.32
C ALA A 92 -1.71 10.49 -0.54
N HIS A 93 -1.86 9.84 0.61
CA HIS A 93 -0.76 9.32 1.42
C HIS A 93 -0.01 8.18 0.70
N GLU A 94 -0.74 7.21 0.14
CA GLU A 94 -0.14 6.09 -0.60
C GLU A 94 0.60 6.57 -1.86
N ILE A 95 -0.01 7.47 -2.62
CA ILE A 95 0.64 8.09 -3.78
C ILE A 95 1.88 8.89 -3.35
N ALA A 96 1.86 9.55 -2.19
CA ALA A 96 3.03 10.24 -1.66
C ALA A 96 4.18 9.28 -1.36
N HIS A 97 3.93 8.10 -0.76
CA HIS A 97 4.93 7.06 -0.56
C HIS A 97 5.54 6.58 -1.87
N LEU A 98 4.71 6.38 -2.90
CA LEU A 98 5.18 5.98 -4.23
C LEU A 98 6.08 7.05 -4.86
N LYS A 99 5.64 8.31 -4.85
CA LYS A 99 6.36 9.45 -5.47
C LYS A 99 7.63 9.84 -4.74
N SER A 100 7.71 9.62 -3.42
CA SER A 100 8.95 9.78 -2.64
C SER A 100 9.93 8.61 -2.81
N GLY A 101 9.57 7.56 -3.53
CA GLY A 101 10.42 6.39 -3.70
C GLY A 101 10.56 5.52 -2.45
N HIS A 102 9.74 5.73 -1.42
CA HIS A 102 9.79 4.96 -0.17
C HIS A 102 9.57 3.47 -0.41
N TYR A 103 8.65 3.12 -1.30
CA TYR A 103 8.39 1.75 -1.72
C TYR A 103 9.65 1.10 -2.34
N TYR A 104 10.31 1.79 -3.26
CA TYR A 104 11.52 1.27 -3.93
C TYR A 104 12.70 1.13 -2.98
N THR A 105 12.86 2.04 -2.03
CA THR A 105 13.87 1.96 -0.98
C THR A 105 13.65 0.70 -0.11
N LYS A 106 12.40 0.45 0.27
CA LYS A 106 12.01 -0.71 1.07
C LYS A 106 12.20 -2.02 0.27
N LEU A 107 11.79 -2.05 -1.00
CA LEU A 107 11.99 -3.19 -1.89
C LEU A 107 13.47 -3.50 -2.11
N GLY A 108 14.28 -2.48 -2.37
CA GLY A 108 15.73 -2.62 -2.55
C GLY A 108 16.41 -3.19 -1.29
N ALA A 109 16.06 -2.68 -0.10
CA ALA A 109 16.55 -3.21 1.16
C ALA A 109 16.15 -4.68 1.37
N SER A 110 14.92 -5.05 1.04
CA SER A 110 14.43 -6.43 1.11
C SER A 110 15.19 -7.37 0.20
N ILE A 111 15.45 -6.97 -1.06
CA ILE A 111 16.22 -7.77 -2.04
C ILE A 111 17.67 -7.94 -1.56
N LEU A 112 18.32 -6.85 -1.16
CA LEU A 112 19.71 -6.90 -0.67
C LEU A 112 19.85 -7.81 0.54
N THR A 113 18.89 -7.77 1.45
CA THR A 113 18.88 -8.63 2.64
C THR A 113 18.68 -10.09 2.27
N SER A 114 17.76 -10.40 1.36
CA SER A 114 17.53 -11.77 0.89
C SER A 114 18.77 -12.35 0.21
N ILE A 115 19.47 -11.55 -0.61
CA ILE A 115 20.75 -11.94 -1.21
C ILE A 115 21.81 -12.17 -0.12
N GLY A 116 21.94 -11.25 0.83
CA GLY A 116 22.86 -11.36 1.95
C GLY A 116 22.67 -12.63 2.75
N PHE A 117 21.41 -13.00 3.07
CA PHE A 117 21.10 -14.26 3.76
C PHE A 117 21.35 -15.50 2.93
N SER A 118 21.09 -15.45 1.62
CA SER A 118 21.39 -16.56 0.73
C SER A 118 22.89 -16.84 0.68
N VAL A 119 23.70 -15.78 0.60
CA VAL A 119 25.17 -15.89 0.64
C VAL A 119 25.63 -16.36 2.02
N LEU A 120 25.12 -15.80 3.10
CA LEU A 120 25.49 -16.18 4.46
C LEU A 120 25.15 -17.66 4.74
N ASN A 121 23.99 -18.14 4.28
CA ASN A 121 23.55 -19.53 4.46
C ASN A 121 24.45 -20.52 3.69
N MET A 122 25.12 -20.06 2.62
CA MET A 122 26.13 -20.87 1.91
C MET A 122 27.39 -21.15 2.79
N PHE A 123 27.75 -20.21 3.66
CA PHE A 123 28.93 -20.33 4.54
C PHE A 123 28.62 -20.78 5.97
N VAL A 124 27.40 -20.48 6.44
CA VAL A 124 26.93 -20.82 7.79
C VAL A 124 25.58 -21.52 7.68
N PRO A 125 25.57 -22.87 7.64
CA PRO A 125 24.30 -23.62 7.61
C PRO A 125 23.41 -23.27 8.80
N GLY A 126 22.14 -22.91 8.52
CA GLY A 126 21.18 -22.46 9.52
C GLY A 126 21.04 -20.94 9.64
N ALA A 127 21.89 -20.15 8.99
CA ALA A 127 21.71 -18.68 8.93
C ALA A 127 20.37 -18.24 8.28
N GLY A 128 19.75 -19.13 7.49
CA GLY A 128 18.41 -18.91 6.91
C GLY A 128 17.32 -18.71 7.96
N TYR A 129 17.50 -19.17 9.21
CA TYR A 129 16.58 -18.84 10.30
C TYR A 129 16.51 -17.35 10.64
N SER A 130 17.57 -16.61 10.35
CA SER A 130 17.58 -15.14 10.52
C SER A 130 16.65 -14.42 9.53
N GLU A 131 16.25 -15.05 8.43
CA GLU A 131 15.21 -14.53 7.53
C GLU A 131 13.89 -14.35 8.27
N TYR A 132 13.52 -15.25 9.19
CA TYR A 132 12.31 -15.15 10.00
C TYR A 132 12.34 -14.00 11.01
N VAL A 133 13.53 -13.57 11.44
CA VAL A 133 13.70 -12.47 12.40
C VAL A 133 13.79 -11.11 11.67
N LEU A 134 14.40 -11.08 10.50
CA LEU A 134 14.64 -9.85 9.75
C LEU A 134 13.53 -9.54 8.72
N LYS A 135 12.82 -10.55 8.24
CA LYS A 135 11.66 -10.35 7.38
C LYS A 135 10.60 -9.45 8.01
N PRO A 136 10.20 -9.61 9.29
CA PRO A 136 9.31 -8.65 9.96
C PRO A 136 9.90 -7.25 10.07
N ALA A 137 11.21 -7.11 10.31
CA ALA A 137 11.86 -5.80 10.39
C ALA A 137 11.93 -5.09 9.02
N LEU A 138 12.05 -5.85 7.93
CA LEU A 138 12.08 -5.34 6.55
C LEU A 138 10.67 -5.16 5.98
N MET A 139 9.73 -5.97 6.40
CA MET A 139 8.29 -5.82 6.11
C MET A 139 7.61 -4.87 7.11
N GLY A 140 8.32 -4.40 8.15
CA GLY A 140 7.88 -3.41 9.10
C GLY A 140 7.42 -2.12 8.42
N GLY A 141 6.76 -1.25 9.16
CA GLY A 141 6.25 0.04 8.67
C GLY A 141 7.34 0.93 8.10
N PHE A 142 6.94 1.98 7.43
CA PHE A 142 7.85 3.03 7.03
C PHE A 142 8.46 3.73 8.26
N SER A 143 9.65 4.29 8.10
CA SER A 143 10.29 5.05 9.17
C SER A 143 9.49 6.34 9.46
N ARG A 144 9.61 6.86 10.69
CA ARG A 144 8.93 8.12 11.07
C ARG A 144 9.23 9.29 10.13
N PRO A 145 10.47 9.52 9.67
CA PRO A 145 10.74 10.54 8.66
C PRO A 145 10.02 10.31 7.33
N GLN A 146 9.95 9.06 6.85
CA GLN A 146 9.24 8.72 5.62
C GLN A 146 7.73 8.95 5.76
N GLU A 147 7.16 8.57 6.90
CA GLU A 147 5.75 8.83 7.20
C GLU A 147 5.45 10.34 7.20
N LEU A 148 6.30 11.14 7.84
CA LEU A 148 6.12 12.59 7.90
C LEU A 148 6.29 13.26 6.53
N GLU A 149 7.21 12.75 5.71
CA GLU A 149 7.38 13.21 4.33
C GLU A 149 6.13 12.87 3.50
N ALA A 150 5.64 11.63 3.59
CA ALA A 150 4.42 11.19 2.92
C ALA A 150 3.19 11.99 3.39
N ASP A 151 3.09 12.31 4.69
CA ASP A 151 2.03 13.14 5.23
C ASP A 151 2.04 14.55 4.61
N LYS A 152 3.18 15.22 4.60
CA LYS A 152 3.30 16.57 4.03
C LYS A 152 2.98 16.61 2.54
N LEU A 153 3.47 15.62 1.79
CA LEU A 153 3.16 15.50 0.37
C LEU A 153 1.69 15.12 0.15
N GLY A 154 1.16 14.19 0.95
CA GLY A 154 -0.24 13.78 0.89
C GLY A 154 -1.20 14.95 1.14
N VAL A 155 -0.92 15.82 2.12
CA VAL A 155 -1.67 17.07 2.32
C VAL A 155 -1.62 17.95 1.08
N ARG A 156 -0.43 18.16 0.49
CA ARG A 156 -0.29 18.96 -0.75
C ARG A 156 -1.09 18.38 -1.91
N TYR A 157 -1.05 17.06 -2.08
CA TYR A 157 -1.81 16.39 -3.15
C TYR A 157 -3.31 16.49 -2.93
N LEU A 158 -3.75 16.34 -1.68
CA LEU A 158 -5.14 16.46 -1.29
C LEU A 158 -5.68 17.88 -1.55
N GLU A 159 -4.93 18.92 -1.13
CA GLU A 159 -5.35 20.32 -1.32
C GLU A 159 -5.31 20.74 -2.80
N LYS A 160 -4.36 20.26 -3.59
CA LYS A 160 -4.34 20.49 -5.03
C LYS A 160 -5.54 19.82 -5.74
N ALA A 161 -6.07 18.74 -5.18
CA ALA A 161 -7.30 18.10 -5.62
C ALA A 161 -8.59 18.81 -5.11
N GLY A 162 -8.46 19.93 -4.40
CA GLY A 162 -9.58 20.75 -3.93
C GLY A 162 -10.16 20.35 -2.56
N PHE A 163 -9.45 19.53 -1.79
CA PHE A 163 -9.89 19.11 -0.45
C PHE A 163 -9.08 19.82 0.63
N PRO A 164 -9.72 20.25 1.74
CA PRO A 164 -9.01 20.93 2.82
C PRO A 164 -8.15 19.96 3.65
N LYS A 165 -7.07 20.48 4.22
CA LYS A 165 -6.12 19.75 5.11
C LYS A 165 -6.82 19.04 6.28
N GLU A 166 -7.93 19.56 6.74
CA GLU A 166 -8.71 19.01 7.86
C GLU A 166 -9.15 17.57 7.61
N ILE A 167 -9.41 17.18 6.36
CA ILE A 167 -9.73 15.80 5.98
C ILE A 167 -8.55 14.86 6.27
N TYR A 168 -7.33 15.31 5.97
CA TYR A 168 -6.11 14.56 6.28
C TYR A 168 -5.93 14.40 7.79
N LEU A 169 -6.14 15.46 8.56
CA LEU A 169 -6.09 15.40 10.02
C LEU A 169 -7.16 14.49 10.61
N GLN A 170 -8.36 14.47 10.04
CA GLN A 170 -9.42 13.53 10.45
C GLN A 170 -9.00 12.07 10.20
N MET A 171 -8.36 11.78 9.06
CA MET A 171 -7.80 10.46 8.76
C MET A 171 -6.74 10.08 9.78
N LEU A 172 -5.73 10.92 10.06
CA LEU A 172 -4.68 10.64 11.04
C LEU A 172 -5.25 10.42 12.45
N ASN A 173 -6.22 11.22 12.88
CA ASN A 173 -6.88 11.07 14.19
C ASN A 173 -7.66 9.74 14.27
N MET A 174 -8.32 9.33 13.20
CA MET A 174 -9.00 8.04 13.14
C MET A 174 -8.00 6.89 13.26
N LEU A 175 -6.89 6.95 12.52
CA LEU A 175 -5.82 5.95 12.59
C LEU A 175 -5.21 5.86 13.98
N GLN A 176 -4.93 6.99 14.64
CA GLN A 176 -4.38 7.02 16.00
C GLN A 176 -5.33 6.35 17.02
N LYS A 177 -6.62 6.61 16.93
CA LYS A 177 -7.61 5.97 17.83
C LYS A 177 -7.66 4.47 17.69
N ARG A 178 -7.39 3.94 16.48
CA ARG A 178 -7.45 2.51 16.19
C ARG A 178 -6.14 1.78 16.43
N SER A 179 -5.01 2.45 16.36
CA SER A 179 -3.67 1.86 16.56
C SER A 179 -3.50 1.21 17.95
N GLY A 180 -4.29 1.62 18.95
CA GLY A 180 -4.29 1.03 20.29
C GLY A 180 -5.18 -0.22 20.43
N ILE A 181 -5.98 -0.58 19.43
CA ILE A 181 -7.02 -1.62 19.53
C ILE A 181 -6.65 -2.89 18.74
N ASN A 182 -5.90 -2.78 17.66
CA ASN A 182 -5.59 -3.89 16.75
C ASN A 182 -4.07 -4.09 16.60
N SER A 183 -3.56 -5.14 17.22
CA SER A 183 -2.13 -5.53 17.17
C SER A 183 -1.80 -6.61 16.13
N GLU A 184 -2.62 -6.82 15.11
CA GLU A 184 -2.36 -7.81 14.06
C GLU A 184 -1.26 -7.33 13.09
N GLU A 185 -0.31 -8.20 12.77
CA GLU A 185 0.94 -7.88 12.08
C GLU A 185 0.82 -7.32 10.65
N ASN A 186 -0.31 -7.42 10.00
CA ASN A 186 -0.49 -7.03 8.59
C ASN A 186 -1.50 -5.90 8.37
N ASN A 187 -1.78 -5.09 9.39
CA ASN A 187 -2.74 -4.00 9.25
C ASN A 187 -2.07 -2.67 8.92
N TYR A 188 -2.85 -1.71 8.43
CA TYR A 188 -2.41 -0.36 8.08
C TYR A 188 -1.69 0.35 9.24
N PHE A 189 -2.10 0.09 10.47
CA PHE A 189 -1.52 0.70 11.67
C PHE A 189 -0.10 0.20 11.95
N SER A 190 0.25 -1.03 11.55
CA SER A 190 1.60 -1.58 11.69
C SER A 190 2.53 -1.13 10.57
N THR A 191 2.01 -0.91 9.36
CA THR A 191 2.78 -0.45 8.21
C THR A 191 2.94 1.08 8.18
N HIS A 192 1.98 1.82 8.74
CA HIS A 192 1.95 3.29 8.83
C HIS A 192 1.69 3.76 10.25
N PRO A 193 2.65 3.59 11.19
CA PRO A 193 2.43 3.90 12.59
C PRO A 193 2.13 5.38 12.80
N THR A 194 0.93 5.67 13.28
CA THR A 194 0.46 7.02 13.57
C THR A 194 0.70 7.35 15.04
N ASN A 195 1.20 8.55 15.31
CA ASN A 195 1.40 9.07 16.65
C ASN A 195 1.02 10.56 16.71
N GLY A 196 0.90 11.09 17.94
CA GLY A 196 0.55 12.50 18.16
C GLY A 196 1.55 13.49 17.53
N GLU A 197 2.79 13.08 17.31
CA GLU A 197 3.81 13.91 16.64
C GLU A 197 3.48 14.14 15.18
N ARG A 198 3.08 13.10 14.41
CA ARG A 198 2.63 13.24 13.02
C ARG A 198 1.45 14.21 12.93
N ILE A 199 0.45 14.03 13.80
CA ILE A 199 -0.74 14.89 13.83
C ILE A 199 -0.33 16.35 14.12
N ARG A 200 0.50 16.60 15.14
CA ARG A 200 0.99 17.94 15.48
C ARG A 200 1.75 18.58 14.32
N GLN A 201 2.66 17.85 13.70
CA GLN A 201 3.44 18.33 12.56
C GLN A 201 2.55 18.73 11.37
N ILE A 202 1.48 18.01 11.11
CA ILE A 202 0.54 18.34 10.04
C ILE A 202 -0.40 19.49 10.44
N GLN A 203 -0.78 19.62 11.71
CA GLN A 203 -1.52 20.79 12.19
C GLN A 203 -0.74 22.08 11.95
N GLU A 204 0.55 22.09 12.29
CA GLU A 204 1.47 23.23 12.15
C GLU A 204 1.94 23.43 10.70
N TYR A 205 1.83 22.42 9.84
CA TYR A 205 2.30 22.48 8.45
C TYR A 205 1.53 23.51 7.65
N GLN A 206 2.26 24.49 7.12
CA GLN A 206 1.74 25.46 6.16
C GLN A 206 2.24 25.10 4.77
N LEU A 207 1.33 25.16 3.81
CA LEU A 207 1.73 24.99 2.41
C LEU A 207 2.73 26.08 2.00
N PRO A 208 3.74 25.76 1.18
CA PRO A 208 4.54 26.78 0.54
C PRO A 208 3.63 27.72 -0.24
N VAL A 209 3.72 29.01 0.02
CA VAL A 209 3.06 30.04 -0.78
C VAL A 209 3.72 30.02 -2.16
N ASN A 210 2.96 29.67 -3.22
CA ASN A 210 3.44 29.72 -4.60
C ASN A 210 3.58 31.16 -5.09
#